data_4e1da17d92b39579cfadecc139acc558
#
_entry.id   4e1da17d92b39579cfadecc139acc558
#
_cell.length_a   1.000
_cell.length_b   1.000
_cell.length_c   1.000
_cell.angle_alpha   90.00
_cell.angle_beta   90.00
_cell.angle_gamma   90.00
#
_symmetry.space_group_name_H-M   'P 1'
#
loop_
_entity.id
_entity.type
_entity.pdbx_description
1 polymer ?
#
loop_
_entity_poly.entity_id
_entity_poly.type
_entity_poly.pdbx_seq_one_letter_code
_entity_poly.pdbx_strand_id
1 'polypeptide(L)'
;MKRSLFCICASALLLMSCNVQDNGPLPRGKASAEFTAAMDSYLAAVSDADQDLHSIMVLKDGKVLFEKWMSLGKPDEAHVLNSVSKTFTSTAVGFAVSEGLLSVDDKVISFFPEDLPDEVSGNLEAMTVRHLLTMTCGHETDPTGLAWKTEKDWTKTFLAVPVTRKPGEVYCYNSFGTYMLSAIVQK
;
A
#
# COMPACT_ATOMS: atom_id res chain seq x y z
N MET A 1 36.54 24.27 49.85
CA MET A 1 35.16 24.49 49.42
C MET A 1 35.15 24.62 47.92
N LYS A 2 34.85 23.55 47.17
CA LYS A 2 34.71 23.54 45.71
C LYS A 2 33.24 23.35 45.39
N ARG A 3 32.61 24.37 44.80
CA ARG A 3 31.24 24.33 44.31
C ARG A 3 31.25 23.73 42.91
N SER A 4 30.71 22.51 42.75
CA SER A 4 30.41 21.94 41.43
C SER A 4 29.17 22.59 40.86
N LEU A 5 29.33 23.23 39.70
CA LEU A 5 28.23 23.70 38.88
C LEU A 5 27.65 22.48 38.11
N PHE A 6 26.46 22.06 38.45
CA PHE A 6 25.69 21.09 37.65
C PHE A 6 25.06 21.86 36.49
N CYS A 7 25.55 21.59 35.27
CA CYS A 7 24.97 22.09 34.04
C CYS A 7 23.80 21.15 33.68
N ILE A 8 22.56 21.58 33.90
CA ILE A 8 21.35 20.88 33.46
C ILE A 8 21.14 21.25 31.99
N CYS A 9 21.58 20.39 31.08
CA CYS A 9 21.14 20.47 29.68
C CYS A 9 19.69 20.00 29.59
N ALA A 10 18.77 20.95 29.55
CA ALA A 10 17.39 20.69 29.19
C ALA A 10 17.34 20.42 27.67
N SER A 11 17.32 19.14 27.31
CA SER A 11 17.02 18.72 25.94
C SER A 11 15.55 18.97 25.69
N ALA A 12 15.23 20.07 25.01
CA ALA A 12 13.89 20.31 24.49
C ALA A 12 13.63 19.28 23.37
N LEU A 13 12.95 18.18 23.69
CA LEU A 13 12.32 17.35 22.67
C LEU A 13 11.24 18.20 22.00
N LEU A 14 11.56 18.72 20.83
CA LEU A 14 10.57 19.20 19.88
C LEU A 14 9.76 17.94 19.42
N LEU A 15 8.66 17.69 20.09
CA LEU A 15 7.60 16.87 19.54
C LEU A 15 7.05 17.65 18.35
N MET A 16 7.57 17.37 17.15
CA MET A 16 6.87 17.70 15.91
C MET A 16 5.61 16.82 15.91
N SER A 17 4.55 17.34 16.54
CA SER A 17 3.20 16.92 16.28
C SER A 17 2.99 17.13 14.79
N CYS A 18 2.93 16.04 14.01
CA CYS A 18 2.31 16.08 12.70
C CYS A 18 0.86 16.54 12.94
N ASN A 19 0.61 17.82 12.84
CA ASN A 19 -0.71 18.34 12.67
C ASN A 19 -1.20 17.80 11.32
N VAL A 20 -1.86 16.64 11.34
CA VAL A 20 -2.74 16.24 10.27
C VAL A 20 -3.81 17.33 10.25
N GLN A 21 -3.64 18.32 9.41
CA GLN A 21 -4.71 19.26 9.11
C GLN A 21 -5.80 18.40 8.46
N ASP A 22 -6.89 18.21 9.18
CA ASP A 22 -8.12 17.78 8.56
C ASP A 22 -8.54 18.91 7.61
N ASN A 23 -8.18 18.74 6.33
CA ASN A 23 -8.47 19.73 5.30
C ASN A 23 -9.97 19.77 4.94
N GLY A 24 -10.81 19.09 5.71
CA GLY A 24 -12.24 19.01 5.47
C GLY A 24 -12.57 18.21 4.19
N PRO A 25 -13.81 18.28 3.70
CA PRO A 25 -14.22 17.59 2.49
C PRO A 25 -13.46 18.11 1.28
N LEU A 26 -13.18 17.23 0.32
CA LEU A 26 -12.50 17.57 -0.94
C LEU A 26 -13.17 18.77 -1.62
N PRO A 27 -12.39 19.75 -2.13
CA PRO A 27 -12.93 20.91 -2.82
C PRO A 27 -13.82 20.49 -4.01
N ARG A 28 -14.91 21.21 -4.21
CA ARG A 28 -15.82 20.99 -5.34
C ARG A 28 -15.51 21.92 -6.49
N GLY A 29 -15.48 21.40 -7.72
CA GLY A 29 -15.36 22.15 -8.97
C GLY A 29 -16.69 22.21 -9.71
N LYS A 30 -16.75 23.06 -10.75
CA LYS A 30 -17.89 23.13 -11.66
C LYS A 30 -17.62 22.27 -12.90
N ALA A 31 -18.42 21.23 -13.10
CA ALA A 31 -18.39 20.44 -14.32
C ALA A 31 -18.96 21.21 -15.50
N SER A 32 -18.46 20.97 -16.72
CA SER A 32 -19.12 21.46 -17.94
C SER A 32 -20.39 20.65 -18.22
N ALA A 33 -21.31 21.22 -18.98
CA ALA A 33 -22.52 20.52 -19.41
C ALA A 33 -22.20 19.28 -20.26
N GLU A 34 -21.16 19.37 -21.10
CA GLU A 34 -20.66 18.25 -21.90
C GLU A 34 -20.16 17.12 -21.03
N PHE A 35 -19.35 17.43 -20.01
CA PHE A 35 -18.83 16.43 -19.05
C PHE A 35 -19.99 15.77 -18.29
N THR A 36 -20.97 16.55 -17.82
CA THR A 36 -22.15 16.02 -17.12
C THR A 36 -22.94 15.07 -18.01
N ALA A 37 -23.19 15.45 -19.25
CA ALA A 37 -23.89 14.60 -20.21
C ALA A 37 -23.10 13.30 -20.51
N ALA A 38 -21.78 13.37 -20.60
CA ALA A 38 -20.94 12.19 -20.78
C ALA A 38 -21.04 11.24 -19.57
N MET A 39 -21.04 11.77 -18.35
CA MET A 39 -21.21 10.97 -17.13
C MET A 39 -22.59 10.32 -17.05
N ASP A 40 -23.67 11.04 -17.44
CA ASP A 40 -25.01 10.49 -17.47
C ASP A 40 -25.12 9.36 -18.50
N SER A 41 -24.52 9.53 -19.68
CA SER A 41 -24.44 8.48 -20.70
C SER A 41 -23.65 7.27 -20.25
N TYR A 42 -22.52 7.48 -19.56
CA TYR A 42 -21.72 6.40 -18.98
C TYR A 42 -22.54 5.59 -17.96
N LEU A 43 -23.23 6.28 -17.05
CA LEU A 43 -24.02 5.62 -16.01
C LEU A 43 -25.22 4.85 -16.60
N ALA A 44 -25.82 5.36 -17.65
CA ALA A 44 -26.85 4.63 -18.38
C ALA A 44 -26.29 3.34 -19.00
N ALA A 45 -25.16 3.41 -19.66
CA ALA A 45 -24.49 2.23 -20.24
C ALA A 45 -24.08 1.20 -19.18
N VAL A 46 -23.60 1.62 -17.99
CA VAL A 46 -23.29 0.73 -16.85
C VAL A 46 -24.56 0.01 -16.39
N SER A 47 -25.67 0.73 -16.27
CA SER A 47 -26.97 0.17 -15.89
C SER A 47 -27.50 -0.82 -16.94
N ASP A 48 -27.41 -0.46 -18.21
CA ASP A 48 -27.88 -1.30 -19.34
C ASP A 48 -27.02 -2.61 -19.44
N ALA A 49 -25.76 -2.54 -19.01
CA ALA A 49 -24.88 -3.70 -18.96
C ALA A 49 -25.01 -4.54 -17.67
N ASP A 50 -25.99 -4.24 -16.82
CA ASP A 50 -26.24 -4.90 -15.52
C ASP A 50 -24.99 -4.94 -14.63
N GLN A 51 -24.21 -3.85 -14.64
CA GLN A 51 -23.02 -3.72 -13.79
C GLN A 51 -23.40 -3.05 -12.47
N ASP A 52 -23.03 -3.69 -11.35
CA ASP A 52 -23.29 -3.16 -10.01
C ASP A 52 -22.21 -2.14 -9.63
N LEU A 53 -22.47 -0.87 -9.87
CA LEU A 53 -21.59 0.24 -9.49
C LEU A 53 -22.11 0.90 -8.21
N HIS A 54 -21.30 0.87 -7.14
CA HIS A 54 -21.70 1.39 -5.83
C HIS A 54 -21.43 2.89 -5.69
N SER A 55 -20.36 3.38 -6.26
CA SER A 55 -20.05 4.81 -6.25
C SER A 55 -19.08 5.18 -7.35
N ILE A 56 -19.10 6.43 -7.74
CA ILE A 56 -18.12 7.02 -8.64
C ILE A 56 -17.79 8.44 -8.18
N MET A 57 -16.52 8.78 -8.15
CA MET A 57 -16.02 10.13 -7.91
C MET A 57 -14.99 10.48 -8.98
N VAL A 58 -15.12 11.63 -9.60
CA VAL A 58 -14.15 12.14 -10.58
C VAL A 58 -13.53 13.42 -10.07
N LEU A 59 -12.19 13.36 -9.88
CA LEU A 59 -11.39 14.50 -9.49
C LEU A 59 -10.60 15.03 -10.70
N LYS A 60 -10.58 16.34 -10.85
CA LYS A 60 -9.71 17.05 -11.79
C LYS A 60 -9.12 18.29 -11.12
N ASP A 61 -7.80 18.46 -11.24
CA ASP A 61 -7.08 19.59 -10.66
C ASP A 61 -7.38 19.77 -9.14
N GLY A 62 -7.42 18.65 -8.41
CA GLY A 62 -7.70 18.62 -6.98
C GLY A 62 -9.14 18.94 -6.57
N LYS A 63 -10.08 19.02 -7.51
CA LYS A 63 -11.50 19.32 -7.25
C LYS A 63 -12.40 18.19 -7.73
N VAL A 64 -13.39 17.84 -6.92
CA VAL A 64 -14.42 16.88 -7.30
C VAL A 64 -15.35 17.56 -8.32
N LEU A 65 -15.37 17.03 -9.55
CA LEU A 65 -16.26 17.49 -10.62
C LEU A 65 -17.56 16.69 -10.67
N PHE A 66 -17.52 15.44 -10.24
CA PHE A 66 -18.65 14.54 -10.24
C PHE A 66 -18.55 13.56 -9.10
N GLU A 67 -19.68 13.27 -8.46
CA GLU A 67 -19.79 12.26 -7.42
C GLU A 67 -21.21 11.71 -7.43
N LYS A 68 -21.33 10.40 -7.41
CA LYS A 68 -22.61 9.71 -7.31
C LYS A 68 -22.47 8.41 -6.52
N TRP A 69 -23.43 8.17 -5.67
CA TRP A 69 -23.58 6.96 -4.87
C TRP A 69 -24.79 6.20 -5.35
N MET A 70 -24.69 4.88 -5.48
CA MET A 70 -25.70 4.01 -6.08
C MET A 70 -25.68 2.64 -5.41
N SER A 71 -26.74 1.87 -5.59
CA SER A 71 -26.85 0.51 -5.07
C SER A 71 -26.54 0.46 -3.55
N LEU A 72 -25.53 -0.30 -3.15
CA LEU A 72 -25.09 -0.44 -1.76
C LEU A 72 -24.11 0.65 -1.30
N GLY A 73 -23.69 1.53 -2.20
CA GLY A 73 -22.74 2.61 -1.88
C GLY A 73 -23.43 3.77 -1.17
N LYS A 74 -22.84 4.25 -0.06
CA LYS A 74 -23.26 5.43 0.68
C LYS A 74 -22.06 6.26 1.13
N PRO A 75 -22.20 7.60 1.17
CA PRO A 75 -21.07 8.49 1.45
C PRO A 75 -20.53 8.38 2.89
N ASP A 76 -21.36 7.95 3.82
CA ASP A 76 -21.09 7.86 5.27
C ASP A 76 -20.93 6.43 5.79
N GLU A 77 -20.97 5.43 4.90
CA GLU A 77 -20.77 4.03 5.25
C GLU A 77 -19.44 3.52 4.71
N ALA A 78 -18.75 2.68 5.52
CA ALA A 78 -17.52 2.03 5.09
C ALA A 78 -17.79 1.05 3.94
N HIS A 79 -16.96 1.11 2.92
CA HIS A 79 -17.03 0.23 1.76
C HIS A 79 -15.78 -0.66 1.68
N VAL A 80 -15.96 -1.91 1.27
CA VAL A 80 -14.86 -2.86 1.13
C VAL A 80 -13.95 -2.42 -0.02
N LEU A 81 -12.69 -2.18 0.28
CA LEU A 81 -11.69 -1.73 -0.70
C LEU A 81 -11.07 -2.87 -1.51
N ASN A 82 -11.15 -4.13 -1.02
CA ASN A 82 -10.42 -5.24 -1.63
C ASN A 82 -8.95 -4.84 -1.93
N SER A 83 -8.48 -5.11 -3.13
CA SER A 83 -7.09 -4.82 -3.52
C SER A 83 -6.75 -3.34 -3.70
N VAL A 84 -7.72 -2.43 -3.70
CA VAL A 84 -7.44 -0.99 -3.63
C VAL A 84 -6.68 -0.64 -2.35
N SER A 85 -6.84 -1.43 -1.27
CA SER A 85 -6.07 -1.30 -0.03
C SER A 85 -4.55 -1.36 -0.24
N LYS A 86 -4.06 -2.02 -1.30
CA LYS A 86 -2.63 -2.08 -1.64
C LYS A 86 -2.02 -0.70 -1.91
N THR A 87 -2.85 0.27 -2.35
CA THR A 87 -2.44 1.66 -2.52
C THR A 87 -1.99 2.28 -1.19
N PHE A 88 -2.67 1.98 -0.09
CA PHE A 88 -2.27 2.46 1.24
C PHE A 88 -0.95 1.83 1.68
N THR A 89 -0.75 0.53 1.44
CA THR A 89 0.53 -0.14 1.73
C THR A 89 1.68 0.48 0.93
N SER A 90 1.50 0.69 -0.39
CA SER A 90 2.54 1.31 -1.21
C SER A 90 2.83 2.76 -0.80
N THR A 91 1.82 3.51 -0.36
CA THR A 91 1.98 4.86 0.18
C THR A 91 2.79 4.85 1.47
N ALA A 92 2.53 3.90 2.38
CA ALA A 92 3.30 3.74 3.62
C ALA A 92 4.78 3.44 3.33
N VAL A 93 5.06 2.54 2.36
CA VAL A 93 6.43 2.31 1.86
C VAL A 93 7.02 3.61 1.31
N GLY A 94 6.24 4.40 0.56
CA GLY A 94 6.69 5.69 0.02
C GLY A 94 7.11 6.67 1.11
N PHE A 95 6.38 6.75 2.22
CA PHE A 95 6.76 7.54 3.39
C PHE A 95 8.08 7.04 4.01
N ALA A 96 8.21 5.74 4.26
CA ALA A 96 9.44 5.18 4.80
C ALA A 96 10.67 5.45 3.91
N VAL A 97 10.50 5.39 2.58
CA VAL A 97 11.55 5.77 1.61
C VAL A 97 11.86 7.27 1.70
N SER A 98 10.85 8.13 1.77
CA SER A 98 11.06 9.59 1.83
C SER A 98 11.74 10.04 3.12
N GLU A 99 11.57 9.30 4.20
CA GLU A 99 12.21 9.52 5.49
C GLU A 99 13.59 8.84 5.60
N GLY A 100 14.01 8.13 4.56
CA GLY A 100 15.31 7.45 4.52
C GLY A 100 15.39 6.21 5.43
N LEU A 101 14.26 5.65 5.85
CA LEU A 101 14.18 4.48 6.72
C LEU A 101 14.40 3.18 5.95
N LEU A 102 14.08 3.14 4.65
CA LEU A 102 14.34 2.04 3.75
C LEU A 102 14.57 2.51 2.30
N SER A 103 15.14 1.64 1.49
CA SER A 103 15.28 1.81 0.05
C SER A 103 14.47 0.76 -0.70
N VAL A 104 13.94 1.12 -1.86
CA VAL A 104 13.27 0.13 -2.73
C VAL A 104 14.24 -0.95 -3.24
N ASP A 105 15.53 -0.71 -3.17
CA ASP A 105 16.60 -1.64 -3.58
C ASP A 105 17.12 -2.51 -2.41
N ASP A 106 16.61 -2.30 -1.18
CA ASP A 106 16.93 -3.15 -0.04
C ASP A 106 16.43 -4.57 -0.25
N LYS A 107 17.22 -5.53 0.22
CA LYS A 107 16.91 -6.96 0.11
C LYS A 107 15.79 -7.33 1.07
N VAL A 108 14.78 -8.04 0.58
CA VAL A 108 13.65 -8.48 1.42
C VAL A 108 14.12 -9.32 2.60
N ILE A 109 15.09 -10.20 2.38
CA ILE A 109 15.63 -11.08 3.43
C ILE A 109 16.31 -10.33 4.57
N SER A 110 16.83 -9.12 4.33
CA SER A 110 17.52 -8.33 5.36
C SER A 110 16.59 -7.84 6.49
N PHE A 111 15.29 -7.76 6.22
CA PHE A 111 14.30 -7.37 7.23
C PHE A 111 13.84 -8.52 8.13
N PHE A 112 14.13 -9.78 7.74
CA PHE A 112 13.60 -10.98 8.41
C PHE A 112 14.67 -12.08 8.59
N PRO A 113 15.81 -11.78 9.21
CA PRO A 113 16.89 -12.73 9.34
C PRO A 113 16.52 -13.99 10.15
N GLU A 114 15.53 -13.88 11.06
CA GLU A 114 15.07 -15.00 11.89
C GLU A 114 14.08 -15.92 11.18
N ASP A 115 13.52 -15.48 10.03
CA ASP A 115 12.45 -16.18 9.31
C ASP A 115 12.94 -16.85 8.02
N LEU A 116 14.25 -16.83 7.79
CA LEU A 116 14.83 -17.41 6.58
C LEU A 116 14.65 -18.94 6.56
N PRO A 117 14.42 -19.53 5.37
CA PRO A 117 14.47 -20.98 5.21
C PRO A 117 15.89 -21.51 5.40
N ASP A 118 16.03 -22.81 5.66
CA ASP A 118 17.33 -23.46 5.84
C ASP A 118 18.26 -23.28 4.63
N GLU A 119 17.67 -23.16 3.43
CA GLU A 119 18.38 -22.87 2.18
C GLU A 119 17.82 -21.63 1.52
N VAL A 120 18.61 -20.58 1.40
CA VAL A 120 18.29 -19.33 0.71
C VAL A 120 18.75 -19.44 -0.74
N SER A 121 17.81 -19.52 -1.68
CA SER A 121 18.13 -19.54 -3.11
C SER A 121 18.68 -18.18 -3.58
N GLY A 122 19.54 -18.19 -4.62
CA GLY A 122 20.05 -16.94 -5.19
C GLY A 122 18.94 -15.99 -5.71
N ASN A 123 17.79 -16.51 -6.13
CA ASN A 123 16.65 -15.69 -6.51
C ASN A 123 15.99 -15.04 -5.29
N LEU A 124 15.83 -15.76 -4.18
CA LEU A 124 15.30 -15.19 -2.94
C LEU A 124 16.26 -14.11 -2.40
N GLU A 125 17.55 -14.37 -2.40
CA GLU A 125 18.58 -13.39 -2.01
C GLU A 125 18.56 -12.13 -2.89
N ALA A 126 18.25 -12.29 -4.19
CA ALA A 126 18.17 -11.17 -5.12
C ALA A 126 16.91 -10.33 -4.98
N MET A 127 15.85 -10.83 -4.31
CA MET A 127 14.57 -10.15 -4.18
C MET A 127 14.70 -8.85 -3.37
N THR A 128 14.13 -7.75 -3.88
CA THR A 128 14.15 -6.43 -3.24
C THR A 128 12.72 -5.94 -2.96
N VAL A 129 12.60 -4.88 -2.17
CA VAL A 129 11.34 -4.15 -1.92
C VAL A 129 10.68 -3.73 -3.24
N ARG A 130 11.48 -3.32 -4.24
CA ARG A 130 11.00 -2.99 -5.59
C ARG A 130 10.24 -4.14 -6.22
N HIS A 131 10.74 -5.36 -6.12
CA HIS A 131 10.11 -6.54 -6.71
C HIS A 131 8.78 -6.88 -6.03
N LEU A 132 8.64 -6.62 -4.72
CA LEU A 132 7.36 -6.72 -4.01
C LEU A 132 6.36 -5.66 -4.52
N LEU A 133 6.80 -4.40 -4.63
CA LEU A 133 5.96 -3.28 -5.10
C LEU A 133 5.46 -3.48 -6.54
N THR A 134 6.28 -4.06 -7.40
CA THR A 134 5.96 -4.25 -8.82
C THR A 134 5.37 -5.63 -9.13
N MET A 135 5.17 -6.47 -8.09
CA MET A 135 4.66 -7.85 -8.24
C MET A 135 5.51 -8.69 -9.21
N THR A 136 6.84 -8.50 -9.14
CA THR A 136 7.82 -9.24 -9.95
C THR A 136 8.77 -10.06 -9.08
N CYS A 137 8.23 -10.70 -8.04
CA CYS A 137 9.01 -11.42 -7.03
C CYS A 137 9.74 -12.67 -7.58
N GLY A 138 9.35 -13.15 -8.78
CA GLY A 138 9.90 -14.37 -9.37
C GLY A 138 9.08 -15.63 -9.06
N HIS A 139 7.89 -15.49 -8.50
CA HIS A 139 6.89 -16.56 -8.42
C HIS A 139 6.14 -16.67 -9.75
N GLU A 140 5.90 -17.87 -10.22
CA GLU A 140 5.13 -18.11 -11.47
C GLU A 140 3.62 -18.19 -11.22
N THR A 141 3.22 -18.40 -9.98
CA THR A 141 1.82 -18.40 -9.54
C THR A 141 1.69 -17.62 -8.24
N ASP A 142 0.50 -17.06 -7.99
CA ASP A 142 0.23 -16.31 -6.75
C ASP A 142 0.30 -17.25 -5.54
N PRO A 143 1.27 -17.08 -4.62
CA PRO A 143 1.41 -17.93 -3.45
C PRO A 143 0.46 -17.55 -2.31
N THR A 144 -0.40 -16.56 -2.47
CA THR A 144 -1.31 -16.04 -1.42
C THR A 144 -2.15 -17.15 -0.79
N GLY A 145 -2.53 -18.16 -1.58
CA GLY A 145 -3.29 -19.31 -1.07
C GLY A 145 -2.57 -20.12 0.01
N LEU A 146 -1.25 -20.03 0.12
CA LEU A 146 -0.48 -20.67 1.18
C LEU A 146 -0.65 -19.96 2.53
N ALA A 147 -0.72 -18.62 2.52
CA ALA A 147 -0.96 -17.83 3.73
C ALA A 147 -2.26 -18.24 4.44
N TRP A 148 -3.30 -18.55 3.68
CA TRP A 148 -4.61 -18.95 4.21
C TRP A 148 -4.62 -20.35 4.83
N LYS A 149 -3.61 -21.15 4.56
CA LYS A 149 -3.48 -22.52 5.08
C LYS A 149 -2.58 -22.59 6.33
N THR A 150 -1.88 -21.50 6.64
CA THR A 150 -0.98 -21.44 7.78
C THR A 150 -1.55 -20.48 8.82
N GLU A 151 -1.77 -20.97 10.04
CA GLU A 151 -2.23 -20.15 11.15
C GLU A 151 -1.13 -19.27 11.77
N LYS A 152 0.11 -19.50 11.35
CA LYS A 152 1.30 -18.89 11.99
C LYS A 152 2.23 -18.33 10.95
N ASP A 153 2.93 -17.27 11.30
CA ASP A 153 4.09 -16.68 10.66
C ASP A 153 4.04 -16.63 9.11
N TRP A 154 3.29 -15.69 8.61
CA TRP A 154 3.16 -15.49 7.18
C TRP A 154 4.49 -15.04 6.54
N THR A 155 5.33 -14.30 7.27
CA THR A 155 6.65 -13.89 6.79
C THR A 155 7.51 -15.10 6.46
N LYS A 156 7.65 -16.01 7.43
CA LYS A 156 8.37 -17.27 7.25
C LYS A 156 7.78 -18.12 6.12
N THR A 157 6.45 -18.19 6.04
CA THR A 157 5.78 -18.90 4.97
C THR A 157 6.12 -18.33 3.60
N PHE A 158 6.08 -16.98 3.44
CA PHE A 158 6.44 -16.34 2.17
C PHE A 158 7.88 -16.63 1.77
N LEU A 159 8.82 -16.50 2.71
CA LEU A 159 10.25 -16.70 2.44
C LEU A 159 10.60 -18.16 2.10
N ALA A 160 9.78 -19.11 2.54
CA ALA A 160 9.92 -20.52 2.19
C ALA A 160 9.33 -20.89 0.82
N VAL A 161 8.57 -19.99 0.17
CA VAL A 161 8.05 -20.25 -1.18
C VAL A 161 9.18 -20.26 -2.20
N PRO A 162 9.33 -21.29 -3.03
CA PRO A 162 10.37 -21.34 -4.06
C PRO A 162 10.25 -20.17 -5.04
N VAL A 163 11.33 -19.40 -5.20
CA VAL A 163 11.46 -18.32 -6.19
C VAL A 163 12.12 -18.91 -7.44
N THR A 164 11.29 -19.38 -8.39
CA THR A 164 11.74 -20.16 -9.55
C THR A 164 12.27 -19.32 -10.69
N ARG A 165 11.88 -18.04 -10.75
CA ARG A 165 12.35 -17.09 -11.78
C ARG A 165 13.16 -15.98 -11.11
N LYS A 166 14.03 -15.36 -11.88
CA LYS A 166 14.79 -14.22 -11.40
C LYS A 166 13.83 -13.05 -11.10
N PRO A 167 13.91 -12.42 -9.91
CA PRO A 167 13.11 -11.26 -9.59
C PRO A 167 13.27 -10.15 -10.65
N GLY A 168 12.16 -9.58 -11.06
CA GLY A 168 12.08 -8.57 -12.12
C GLY A 168 11.75 -9.13 -13.53
N GLU A 169 11.87 -10.43 -13.77
CA GLU A 169 11.63 -11.00 -15.11
C GLU A 169 10.15 -11.24 -15.43
N VAL A 170 9.35 -11.63 -14.43
CA VAL A 170 7.97 -12.06 -14.65
C VAL A 170 7.03 -11.32 -13.72
N TYR A 171 5.98 -10.72 -14.27
CA TYR A 171 4.87 -10.20 -13.49
C TYR A 171 3.96 -11.35 -13.05
N CYS A 172 3.72 -11.44 -11.75
CA CYS A 172 2.74 -12.34 -11.17
C CYS A 172 2.01 -11.61 -10.04
N TYR A 173 0.70 -11.39 -10.21
CA TYR A 173 -0.10 -10.74 -9.17
C TYR A 173 0.07 -11.48 -7.85
N ASN A 174 0.46 -10.76 -6.80
CA ASN A 174 0.92 -11.37 -5.56
C ASN A 174 0.48 -10.55 -4.33
N SER A 175 -0.63 -10.94 -3.72
CA SER A 175 -1.11 -10.29 -2.49
C SER A 175 -0.24 -10.63 -1.29
N PHE A 176 0.42 -11.79 -1.30
CA PHE A 176 1.34 -12.19 -0.25
C PHE A 176 2.60 -11.28 -0.24
N GLY A 177 3.10 -10.90 -1.43
CA GLY A 177 4.15 -9.88 -1.53
C GLY A 177 3.74 -8.52 -0.97
N THR A 178 2.45 -8.14 -1.12
CA THR A 178 1.95 -6.90 -0.49
C THR A 178 1.89 -7.01 1.03
N TYR A 179 1.55 -8.18 1.58
CA TYR A 179 1.66 -8.43 3.01
C TYR A 179 3.11 -8.23 3.50
N MET A 180 4.11 -8.75 2.75
CA MET A 180 5.53 -8.55 3.09
C MET A 180 5.91 -7.06 3.14
N LEU A 181 5.37 -6.22 2.25
CA LEU A 181 5.56 -4.77 2.32
C LEU A 181 4.99 -4.18 3.62
N SER A 182 3.81 -4.62 4.05
CA SER A 182 3.23 -4.20 5.33
C SER A 182 4.10 -4.65 6.51
N ALA A 183 4.62 -5.88 6.48
CA ALA A 183 5.50 -6.40 7.51
C ALA A 183 6.84 -5.64 7.57
N ILE A 184 7.40 -5.24 6.42
CA ILE A 184 8.62 -4.41 6.34
C ILE A 184 8.39 -3.04 6.97
N VAL A 185 7.27 -2.37 6.65
CA VAL A 185 6.96 -1.03 7.20
C VAL A 185 6.71 -1.08 8.71
N GLN A 186 6.34 -2.22 9.25
CA GLN A 186 6.12 -2.41 10.68
C GLN A 186 7.41 -2.60 11.49
N LYS A 187 8.52 -2.98 10.86
CA LYS A 187 9.85 -3.15 11.49
C LYS A 187 10.49 -1.81 11.82
#